data_6af4f7a2e96f5a319cbc4441746966ef
#
_entry.id   6af4f7a2e96f5a319cbc4441746966ef
#
_cell.length_a   1.000
_cell.length_b   1.000
_cell.length_c   1.000
_cell.angle_alpha   90.00
_cell.angle_beta   90.00
_cell.angle_gamma   90.00
#
_symmetry.space_group_name_H-M   'P 1'
#
loop_
_entity.id
_entity.type
_entity.pdbx_description
1 polymer ?
#
loop_
_entity_poly.entity_id
_entity_poly.type
_entity_poly.pdbx_seq_one_letter_code
_entity_poly.pdbx_strand_id
1 'polypeptide(L)'
;MIRPKLIGITALTLTSCLFSVTAVFHSLGFRLNTTASAPVGLWRVQEAVTYQKGDFVEVCPPDLSIIRVMVDKGYLATGNCPTNVITLLKPIAVGKGDIVTIRKGLPVSINGRFLPNTRSMPTIQAWPDGTYLTKENEIWLFSTYSSGSFDSRYFGPVDISNIR
;
A
#
# COMPACT_ATOMS: atom_id res chain seq x y z
N MET A 1 10.80 42.51 -26.27
CA MET A 1 11.86 41.64 -25.66
C MET A 1 11.48 41.35 -24.25
N ILE A 2 11.20 40.11 -23.90
CA ILE A 2 10.88 39.69 -22.50
C ILE A 2 12.21 39.64 -21.73
N ARG A 3 12.29 40.35 -20.61
CA ARG A 3 13.52 40.42 -19.80
C ARG A 3 13.77 39.07 -19.13
N PRO A 4 14.94 38.39 -19.29
CA PRO A 4 15.20 37.06 -18.75
C PRO A 4 15.05 36.99 -17.21
N LYS A 5 15.33 38.07 -16.50
CA LYS A 5 15.12 38.19 -15.05
C LYS A 5 13.64 38.06 -14.65
N LEU A 6 12.71 38.56 -15.48
CA LEU A 6 11.27 38.48 -15.19
C LEU A 6 10.76 37.03 -15.35
N ILE A 7 11.28 36.31 -16.38
CA ILE A 7 10.95 34.89 -16.58
C ILE A 7 11.45 34.05 -15.39
N GLY A 8 12.67 34.32 -14.91
CA GLY A 8 13.23 33.61 -13.77
C GLY A 8 12.41 33.82 -12.47
N ILE A 9 11.98 35.07 -12.20
CA ILE A 9 11.18 35.38 -11.01
C ILE A 9 9.80 34.72 -11.11
N THR A 10 9.13 34.81 -12.25
CA THR A 10 7.80 34.19 -12.44
C THR A 10 7.87 32.65 -12.36
N ALA A 11 8.90 32.00 -12.89
CA ALA A 11 9.10 30.58 -12.77
C ALA A 11 9.30 30.16 -11.29
N LEU A 12 10.12 30.91 -10.55
CA LEU A 12 10.40 30.63 -9.15
C LEU A 12 9.14 30.78 -8.29
N THR A 13 8.36 31.84 -8.50
CA THR A 13 7.10 32.06 -7.75
C THR A 13 6.06 31.00 -8.04
N LEU A 14 5.92 30.55 -9.30
CA LEU A 14 5.00 29.48 -9.68
C LEU A 14 5.40 28.15 -9.04
N THR A 15 6.70 27.83 -9.07
CA THR A 15 7.22 26.60 -8.44
C THR A 15 7.00 26.60 -6.93
N SER A 16 7.30 27.73 -6.27
CA SER A 16 7.08 27.89 -4.82
C SER A 16 5.60 27.77 -4.45
N CYS A 17 4.71 28.38 -5.23
CA CYS A 17 3.26 28.28 -5.02
C CYS A 17 2.78 26.82 -5.17
N LEU A 18 3.21 26.11 -6.22
CA LEU A 18 2.85 24.72 -6.46
C LEU A 18 3.33 23.83 -5.30
N PHE A 19 4.57 24.03 -4.83
CA PHE A 19 5.11 23.29 -3.70
C PHE A 19 4.31 23.55 -2.41
N SER A 20 3.95 24.81 -2.15
CA SER A 20 3.14 25.17 -0.97
C SER A 20 1.74 24.54 -1.04
N VAL A 21 1.11 24.56 -2.20
CA VAL A 21 -0.20 23.92 -2.42
C VAL A 21 -0.12 22.42 -2.17
N THR A 22 0.87 21.73 -2.74
CA THR A 22 1.02 20.28 -2.54
C THR A 22 1.30 19.93 -1.07
N ALA A 23 2.10 20.73 -0.37
CA ALA A 23 2.36 20.56 1.06
C ALA A 23 1.08 20.72 1.91
N VAL A 24 0.26 21.72 1.60
CA VAL A 24 -1.03 21.92 2.27
C VAL A 24 -1.98 20.74 2.00
N PHE A 25 -2.10 20.29 0.76
CA PHE A 25 -2.95 19.14 0.43
C PHE A 25 -2.48 17.89 1.18
N HIS A 26 -1.18 17.65 1.24
CA HIS A 26 -0.63 16.54 1.98
C HIS A 26 -0.94 16.62 3.49
N SER A 27 -0.82 17.82 4.10
CA SER A 27 -1.13 18.04 5.52
C SER A 27 -2.62 17.90 5.85
N LEU A 28 -3.50 18.13 4.87
CA LEU A 28 -4.94 17.87 4.95
C LEU A 28 -5.32 16.40 4.75
N GLY A 29 -4.33 15.51 4.64
CA GLY A 29 -4.54 14.07 4.50
C GLY A 29 -4.77 13.61 3.05
N PHE A 30 -4.66 14.49 2.05
CA PHE A 30 -4.82 14.07 0.67
C PHE A 30 -3.63 13.27 0.16
N ARG A 31 -3.92 12.17 -0.56
CA ARG A 31 -2.95 11.25 -1.16
C ARG A 31 -3.35 10.95 -2.59
N LEU A 32 -2.41 11.01 -3.50
CA LEU A 32 -2.62 10.60 -4.90
C LEU A 32 -2.18 9.15 -5.08
N ASN A 33 -3.13 8.25 -5.32
CA ASN A 33 -2.80 6.88 -5.72
C ASN A 33 -2.71 6.80 -7.24
N THR A 34 -1.53 6.43 -7.73
CA THR A 34 -1.25 6.21 -9.16
C THR A 34 -1.13 4.73 -9.51
N THR A 35 -1.24 3.83 -8.54
CA THR A 35 -1.05 2.39 -8.72
C THR A 35 -2.38 1.66 -8.85
N ALA A 36 -2.42 0.63 -9.68
CA ALA A 36 -3.63 -0.16 -9.92
C ALA A 36 -4.01 -1.11 -8.77
N SER A 37 -3.25 -1.13 -7.67
CA SER A 37 -3.56 -1.98 -6.50
C SER A 37 -4.70 -1.45 -5.61
N ALA A 38 -5.15 -0.23 -5.87
CA ALA A 38 -6.36 0.38 -5.34
C ALA A 38 -6.94 1.27 -6.45
N PRO A 39 -8.19 1.74 -6.37
CA PRO A 39 -8.71 2.70 -7.34
C PRO A 39 -7.78 3.90 -7.50
N VAL A 40 -7.38 4.19 -8.74
CA VAL A 40 -6.52 5.33 -9.06
C VAL A 40 -7.27 6.62 -8.82
N GLY A 41 -6.62 7.60 -8.18
CA GLY A 41 -7.24 8.89 -7.91
C GLY A 41 -6.77 9.54 -6.62
N LEU A 42 -7.49 10.60 -6.25
CA LEU A 42 -7.23 11.36 -5.04
C LEU A 42 -7.97 10.71 -3.85
N TRP A 43 -7.22 10.34 -2.84
CA TRP A 43 -7.71 9.75 -1.60
C TRP A 43 -7.57 10.75 -0.46
N ARG A 44 -8.44 10.65 0.53
CA ARG A 44 -8.30 11.39 1.78
C ARG A 44 -8.15 10.41 2.93
N VAL A 45 -7.01 10.46 3.59
CA VAL A 45 -6.75 9.72 4.83
C VAL A 45 -7.53 10.35 5.96
N GLN A 46 -8.19 9.53 6.76
CA GLN A 46 -8.92 9.94 7.96
C GLN A 46 -8.47 9.06 9.12
N GLU A 47 -8.30 9.66 10.28
CA GLU A 47 -8.07 8.89 11.50
C GLU A 47 -9.30 8.05 11.82
N ALA A 48 -9.10 6.78 12.12
CA ALA A 48 -10.15 5.86 12.50
C ALA A 48 -9.84 5.20 13.84
N VAL A 49 -10.85 5.05 14.67
CA VAL A 49 -10.74 4.35 15.97
C VAL A 49 -10.76 2.83 15.79
N THR A 50 -11.46 2.37 14.76
CA THR A 50 -11.63 0.95 14.43
C THR A 50 -11.50 0.73 12.93
N TYR A 51 -11.02 -0.44 12.56
CA TYR A 51 -10.85 -0.84 11.16
C TYR A 51 -11.72 -2.06 10.85
N GLN A 52 -12.31 -2.07 9.65
CA GLN A 52 -13.20 -3.13 9.18
C GLN A 52 -12.72 -3.72 7.85
N LYS A 53 -13.20 -4.92 7.54
CA LYS A 53 -12.97 -5.50 6.22
C LYS A 53 -13.59 -4.61 5.12
N GLY A 54 -12.82 -4.33 4.09
CA GLY A 54 -13.17 -3.42 3.01
C GLY A 54 -12.59 -2.01 3.15
N ASP A 55 -12.18 -1.61 4.36
CA ASP A 55 -11.51 -0.33 4.54
C ASP A 55 -10.17 -0.32 3.80
N PHE A 56 -9.84 0.82 3.19
CA PHE A 56 -8.52 1.07 2.64
C PHE A 56 -7.65 1.77 3.68
N VAL A 57 -6.47 1.22 3.90
CA VAL A 57 -5.52 1.74 4.89
C VAL A 57 -4.19 2.07 4.26
N GLU A 58 -3.55 3.13 4.74
CA GLU A 58 -2.13 3.35 4.56
C GLU A 58 -1.38 2.52 5.59
N VAL A 59 -0.51 1.63 5.16
CA VAL A 59 0.19 0.70 6.06
C VAL A 59 1.67 0.66 5.76
N CYS A 60 2.48 0.61 6.80
CA CYS A 60 3.89 0.27 6.68
C CYS A 60 4.04 -1.26 6.61
N PRO A 61 4.68 -1.81 5.58
CA PRO A 61 4.91 -3.25 5.51
C PRO A 61 5.83 -3.73 6.64
N PRO A 62 5.70 -4.99 7.09
CA PRO A 62 6.54 -5.54 8.15
C PRO A 62 8.03 -5.60 7.71
N ASP A 63 8.95 -5.59 8.68
CA ASP A 63 10.40 -5.68 8.39
C ASP A 63 10.79 -7.12 8.02
N LEU A 64 10.66 -7.43 6.74
CA LEU A 64 10.99 -8.71 6.15
C LEU A 64 11.99 -8.54 4.99
N SER A 65 12.82 -9.55 4.77
CA SER A 65 13.80 -9.55 3.67
C SER A 65 13.17 -9.28 2.30
N ILE A 66 11.96 -9.78 2.07
CA ILE A 66 11.25 -9.56 0.80
C ILE A 66 10.96 -8.08 0.55
N ILE A 67 10.74 -7.28 1.59
CA ILE A 67 10.51 -5.83 1.44
C ILE A 67 11.77 -5.15 0.88
N ARG A 68 12.94 -5.47 1.45
CA ARG A 68 14.23 -4.96 0.97
C ARG A 68 14.50 -5.35 -0.48
N VAL A 69 14.28 -6.62 -0.82
CA VAL A 69 14.41 -7.10 -2.19
C VAL A 69 13.50 -6.34 -3.16
N MET A 70 12.28 -5.96 -2.73
CA MET A 70 11.37 -5.18 -3.59
C MET A 70 11.81 -3.73 -3.76
N VAL A 71 12.44 -3.13 -2.75
CA VAL A 71 13.08 -1.81 -2.87
C VAL A 71 14.26 -1.86 -3.84
N ASP A 72 15.17 -2.83 -3.66
CA ASP A 72 16.35 -2.99 -4.51
C ASP A 72 16.01 -3.23 -5.99
N LYS A 73 14.88 -3.88 -6.24
CA LYS A 73 14.35 -4.11 -7.60
C LYS A 73 13.54 -2.93 -8.15
N GLY A 74 13.33 -1.86 -7.38
CA GLY A 74 12.54 -0.69 -7.79
C GLY A 74 11.01 -0.92 -7.82
N TYR A 75 10.52 -2.01 -7.22
CA TYR A 75 9.06 -2.24 -7.09
C TYR A 75 8.43 -1.40 -5.99
N LEU A 76 9.17 -1.13 -4.93
CA LEU A 76 8.76 -0.26 -3.84
C LEU A 76 9.67 0.97 -3.81
N ALA A 77 9.07 2.14 -3.68
CA ALA A 77 9.81 3.37 -3.48
C ALA A 77 10.28 3.52 -2.02
N THR A 78 11.38 4.23 -1.82
CA THR A 78 11.83 4.63 -0.49
C THR A 78 10.89 5.65 0.13
N GLY A 79 10.75 5.64 1.47
CA GLY A 79 9.86 6.54 2.19
C GLY A 79 10.02 6.47 3.70
N ASN A 80 9.00 6.90 4.43
CA ASN A 80 9.08 7.20 5.87
C ASN A 80 8.69 6.05 6.79
N CYS A 81 8.41 4.85 6.28
CA CYS A 81 8.19 3.69 7.13
C CYS A 81 9.48 3.27 7.86
N PRO A 82 9.40 2.58 9.00
CA PRO A 82 10.58 2.04 9.69
C PRO A 82 11.47 1.16 8.81
N THR A 83 10.89 0.55 7.78
CA THR A 83 11.58 -0.25 6.75
C THR A 83 12.16 0.58 5.61
N ASN A 84 12.18 1.93 5.72
CA ASN A 84 12.61 2.87 4.68
C ASN A 84 11.85 2.79 3.36
N VAL A 85 10.59 2.35 3.40
CA VAL A 85 9.70 2.33 2.23
C VAL A 85 8.52 3.29 2.41
N ILE A 86 7.84 3.62 1.32
CA ILE A 86 6.58 4.36 1.38
C ILE A 86 5.48 3.51 2.02
N THR A 87 4.47 4.16 2.59
CA THR A 87 3.23 3.47 2.98
C THR A 87 2.56 2.85 1.77
N LEU A 88 1.93 1.70 1.98
CA LEU A 88 1.16 1.00 0.94
C LEU A 88 -0.33 1.27 1.18
N LEU A 89 -1.04 1.74 0.16
CA LEU A 89 -2.51 1.84 0.19
C LEU A 89 -3.10 0.48 -0.19
N LYS A 90 -3.76 -0.18 0.76
CA LYS A 90 -4.32 -1.53 0.57
C LYS A 90 -5.66 -1.70 1.27
N PRO A 91 -6.57 -2.50 0.70
CA PRO A 91 -7.80 -2.88 1.39
C PRO A 91 -7.52 -3.93 2.46
N ILE A 92 -8.18 -3.82 3.60
CA ILE A 92 -8.27 -4.88 4.60
C ILE A 92 -9.21 -5.96 4.07
N ALA A 93 -8.66 -7.11 3.72
CA ALA A 93 -9.44 -8.23 3.22
C ALA A 93 -9.86 -9.20 4.34
N VAL A 94 -9.06 -9.26 5.42
CA VAL A 94 -9.19 -10.27 6.47
C VAL A 94 -8.93 -9.63 7.83
N GLY A 95 -9.73 -10.00 8.81
CA GLY A 95 -9.59 -9.62 10.21
C GLY A 95 -9.65 -10.82 11.15
N LYS A 96 -9.65 -10.56 12.47
CA LYS A 96 -9.68 -11.56 13.53
C LYS A 96 -10.71 -12.67 13.27
N GLY A 97 -10.28 -13.92 13.40
CA GLY A 97 -11.11 -15.11 13.29
C GLY A 97 -11.33 -15.63 11.87
N ASP A 98 -10.94 -14.88 10.85
CA ASP A 98 -10.98 -15.38 9.47
C ASP A 98 -9.83 -16.39 9.22
N ILE A 99 -10.05 -17.30 8.30
CA ILE A 99 -9.09 -18.31 7.87
C ILE A 99 -8.58 -17.94 6.48
N VAL A 100 -7.27 -17.68 6.39
CA VAL A 100 -6.57 -17.43 5.12
C VAL A 100 -5.88 -18.71 4.66
N THR A 101 -6.07 -19.09 3.41
CA THR A 101 -5.32 -20.21 2.80
C THR A 101 -4.52 -19.67 1.61
N ILE A 102 -3.20 -19.89 1.67
CA ILE A 102 -2.25 -19.59 0.60
C ILE A 102 -1.73 -20.90 0.04
N ARG A 103 -1.78 -21.04 -1.29
CA ARG A 103 -1.23 -22.17 -2.04
C ARG A 103 -0.55 -21.65 -3.30
N LYS A 104 0.65 -22.13 -3.53
CA LYS A 104 1.44 -21.75 -4.72
C LYS A 104 0.61 -21.99 -6.01
N GLY A 105 0.58 -20.95 -6.84
CA GLY A 105 -0.12 -21.03 -8.13
C GLY A 105 -1.64 -20.91 -8.07
N LEU A 106 -2.25 -20.81 -6.89
CA LEU A 106 -3.69 -20.58 -6.72
C LEU A 106 -3.97 -19.17 -6.19
N PRO A 107 -5.17 -18.64 -6.45
CA PRO A 107 -5.62 -17.44 -5.75
C PRO A 107 -5.71 -17.69 -4.24
N VAL A 108 -5.54 -16.63 -3.44
CA VAL A 108 -5.77 -16.68 -1.99
C VAL A 108 -7.22 -17.05 -1.72
N SER A 109 -7.44 -17.89 -0.71
CA SER A 109 -8.77 -18.21 -0.22
C SER A 109 -8.98 -17.64 1.18
N ILE A 110 -10.15 -17.04 1.41
CA ILE A 110 -10.60 -16.55 2.72
C ILE A 110 -11.88 -17.30 3.08
N ASN A 111 -11.86 -18.01 4.21
CA ASN A 111 -13.01 -18.84 4.68
C ASN A 111 -13.53 -19.78 3.57
N GLY A 112 -12.62 -20.36 2.79
CA GLY A 112 -12.95 -21.29 1.70
C GLY A 112 -13.35 -20.62 0.37
N ARG A 113 -13.44 -19.29 0.29
CA ARG A 113 -13.77 -18.56 -0.94
C ARG A 113 -12.53 -17.94 -1.57
N PHE A 114 -12.30 -18.23 -2.85
CA PHE A 114 -11.19 -17.63 -3.59
C PHE A 114 -11.41 -16.15 -3.89
N LEU A 115 -10.36 -15.37 -3.70
CA LEU A 115 -10.32 -13.96 -4.10
C LEU A 115 -9.80 -13.82 -5.53
N PRO A 116 -10.48 -13.06 -6.40
CA PRO A 116 -9.98 -12.81 -7.76
C PRO A 116 -8.67 -12.00 -7.71
N ASN A 117 -7.84 -12.16 -8.75
CA ASN A 117 -6.58 -11.41 -8.94
C ASN A 117 -5.55 -11.55 -7.81
N THR A 118 -5.64 -12.57 -6.96
CA THR A 118 -4.74 -12.74 -5.81
C THR A 118 -3.75 -13.90 -5.96
N ARG A 119 -3.56 -14.41 -7.17
CA ARG A 119 -2.48 -15.36 -7.45
C ARG A 119 -1.13 -14.67 -7.33
N SER A 120 -0.18 -15.26 -6.60
CA SER A 120 1.17 -14.72 -6.50
C SER A 120 1.93 -14.81 -7.82
N MET A 121 2.75 -13.80 -8.11
CA MET A 121 3.60 -13.77 -9.30
C MET A 121 4.75 -14.80 -9.16
N PRO A 122 5.07 -15.56 -10.20
CA PRO A 122 6.12 -16.60 -10.13
C PRO A 122 7.51 -16.03 -9.80
N THR A 123 7.76 -14.78 -10.12
CA THR A 123 9.05 -14.08 -9.97
C THR A 123 9.28 -13.48 -8.58
N ILE A 124 8.27 -13.49 -7.71
CA ILE A 124 8.36 -12.96 -6.35
C ILE A 124 8.08 -14.10 -5.38
N GLN A 125 8.94 -14.24 -4.37
CA GLN A 125 8.73 -15.22 -3.31
C GLN A 125 7.42 -14.92 -2.59
N ALA A 126 6.47 -15.84 -2.66
CA ALA A 126 5.21 -15.73 -1.94
C ALA A 126 5.38 -16.07 -0.45
N TRP A 127 4.42 -15.62 0.35
CA TRP A 127 4.26 -16.13 1.71
C TRP A 127 4.11 -17.67 1.68
N PRO A 128 4.63 -18.38 2.69
CA PRO A 128 4.60 -19.84 2.68
C PRO A 128 3.20 -20.43 2.47
N ASP A 129 3.14 -21.57 1.79
CA ASP A 129 1.89 -22.31 1.66
C ASP A 129 1.38 -22.72 3.03
N GLY A 130 0.11 -22.46 3.32
CA GLY A 130 -0.45 -22.75 4.63
C GLY A 130 -1.92 -22.34 4.74
N THR A 131 -2.49 -22.70 5.89
CA THR A 131 -3.79 -22.23 6.35
C THR A 131 -3.55 -21.51 7.68
N TYR A 132 -3.97 -20.25 7.74
CA TYR A 132 -3.66 -19.33 8.81
C TYR A 132 -4.94 -18.81 9.45
N LEU A 133 -5.11 -19.03 10.74
CA LEU A 133 -6.15 -18.38 11.52
C LEU A 133 -5.66 -16.97 11.90
N THR A 134 -6.39 -15.94 11.50
CA THR A 134 -6.05 -14.55 11.79
C THR A 134 -6.28 -14.24 13.26
N LYS A 135 -5.23 -13.77 13.91
CA LYS A 135 -5.25 -13.44 15.35
C LYS A 135 -5.84 -12.06 15.62
N GLU A 136 -5.97 -11.73 16.89
CA GLU A 136 -6.26 -10.37 17.33
C GLU A 136 -5.15 -9.41 16.91
N ASN A 137 -5.50 -8.21 16.50
CA ASN A 137 -4.58 -7.19 15.99
C ASN A 137 -3.86 -7.56 14.68
N GLU A 138 -4.16 -8.69 14.06
CA GLU A 138 -3.67 -9.06 12.74
C GLU A 138 -4.71 -8.74 11.66
N ILE A 139 -4.25 -8.18 10.56
CA ILE A 139 -5.01 -8.00 9.33
C ILE A 139 -4.24 -8.58 8.15
N TRP A 140 -4.96 -9.04 7.13
CA TRP A 140 -4.36 -9.40 5.86
C TRP A 140 -4.89 -8.48 4.76
N LEU A 141 -3.98 -7.99 3.98
CA LEU A 141 -4.21 -7.00 2.94
C LEU A 141 -4.11 -7.70 1.59
N PHE A 142 -5.24 -7.87 0.91
CA PHE A 142 -5.27 -8.48 -0.43
C PHE A 142 -6.03 -7.58 -1.39
N SER A 143 -5.32 -7.06 -2.38
CA SER A 143 -5.96 -6.32 -3.46
C SER A 143 -6.50 -7.25 -4.52
N THR A 144 -7.78 -7.07 -4.84
CA THR A 144 -8.44 -7.73 -5.97
C THR A 144 -8.45 -6.86 -7.23
N TYR A 145 -7.95 -5.62 -7.15
CA TYR A 145 -7.92 -4.66 -8.25
C TYR A 145 -6.86 -4.99 -9.30
N SER A 146 -5.72 -5.57 -8.88
CA SER A 146 -4.63 -5.91 -9.78
C SER A 146 -3.94 -7.20 -9.35
N SER A 147 -3.69 -8.09 -10.31
CA SER A 147 -2.88 -9.30 -10.10
C SER A 147 -1.42 -8.99 -9.76
N GLY A 148 -0.91 -7.81 -10.17
CA GLY A 148 0.42 -7.31 -9.86
C GLY A 148 0.54 -6.61 -8.50
N SER A 149 -0.50 -6.61 -7.66
CA SER A 149 -0.42 -5.98 -6.35
C SER A 149 0.59 -6.69 -5.45
N PHE A 150 1.48 -5.90 -4.84
CA PHE A 150 2.37 -6.38 -3.78
C PHE A 150 1.67 -6.17 -2.43
N ASP A 151 1.28 -7.25 -1.77
CA ASP A 151 0.45 -7.27 -0.58
C ASP A 151 0.71 -8.52 0.28
N SER A 152 -0.18 -8.86 1.21
CA SER A 152 -0.02 -9.96 2.16
C SER A 152 0.22 -11.34 1.55
N ARG A 153 0.00 -11.53 0.24
CA ARG A 153 0.40 -12.77 -0.44
C ARG A 153 1.92 -12.95 -0.50
N TYR A 154 2.70 -11.89 -0.18
CA TYR A 154 4.15 -11.91 -0.17
C TYR A 154 4.76 -11.66 1.22
N PHE A 155 4.13 -10.80 2.04
CA PHE A 155 4.65 -10.42 3.35
C PHE A 155 3.80 -10.90 4.53
N GLY A 156 2.71 -11.65 4.26
CA GLY A 156 1.88 -12.23 5.32
C GLY A 156 1.01 -11.21 6.06
N PRO A 157 0.57 -11.56 7.29
CA PRO A 157 -0.25 -10.69 8.10
C PRO A 157 0.53 -9.45 8.57
N VAL A 158 -0.22 -8.40 8.85
CA VAL A 158 0.30 -7.12 9.34
C VAL A 158 -0.41 -6.81 10.66
N ASP A 159 0.34 -6.33 11.64
CA ASP A 159 -0.24 -5.81 12.88
C ASP A 159 -0.94 -4.47 12.61
N ILE A 160 -2.11 -4.25 13.22
CA ILE A 160 -2.88 -3.01 13.04
C ILE A 160 -2.10 -1.76 13.47
N SER A 161 -1.12 -1.89 14.36
CA SER A 161 -0.23 -0.78 14.74
C SER A 161 0.65 -0.26 13.61
N ASN A 162 0.75 -1.01 12.50
CA ASN A 162 1.47 -0.57 11.30
C ASN A 162 0.64 0.35 10.40
N ILE A 163 -0.64 0.55 10.68
CA ILE A 163 -1.50 1.53 9.99
C ILE A 163 -1.05 2.95 10.36
N ARG A 164 -1.11 3.85 9.40
CA ARG A 164 -0.65 5.24 9.53
C ARG A 164 -1.77 6.22 9.26
#